data_3f1baec8532cfeceb5fe832f116575d1
#
_entry.id   3f1baec8532cfeceb5fe832f116575d1
#
_cell.length_a   1.000
_cell.length_b   1.000
_cell.length_c   1.000
_cell.angle_alpha   90.00
_cell.angle_beta   90.00
_cell.angle_gamma   90.00
#
_symmetry.space_group_name_H-M   'P 1'
#
loop_
_entity.id
_entity.type
_entity.pdbx_description
1 polymer ?
#
loop_
_entity_poly.entity_id
_entity_poly.type
_entity_poly.pdbx_seq_one_letter_code
_entity_poly.pdbx_strand_id
1 'polypeptide(L)'
;GKLKNHHEPVAYLGGLAIYISFLVSLALILSFDQEMLGILLAGTIIVVLGLIDDFGVLSPGVKLCGQSIAVLVLIRSGIYIKLGFIPWYVSFPLSYLWLIGITNAFNIIDVMDGLSAGVAFMCSLAIFVVGVLNDSMTTAIMAASLGGCLLGFLRYNFEPAKIYMGDTGSMFIGMMLGSLAMIGNYTTHNLMSCIAPVLILGVPIFDTFFVMYIRYLRGMSIISGSPDHFALRLRKWRLTTKQTVVASYGISLLLGCAALFIMQLAHLQAVVLIIVLITIALLTGYLLKKIDMTL
;
A
#
# COMPACT_ATOMS: atom_id res chain seq x y z
N GLY A 1 16.06 5.06 12.40
CA GLY A 1 16.48 3.82 11.77
C GLY A 1 17.80 3.96 11.02
N LYS A 2 18.55 2.87 10.91
CA LYS A 2 19.89 2.83 10.27
C LYS A 2 19.90 3.09 8.75
N LEU A 3 18.74 3.26 8.11
CA LEU A 3 18.62 3.38 6.65
C LEU A 3 18.41 4.83 6.16
N LYS A 4 17.92 5.74 7.01
CA LYS A 4 17.71 7.16 6.69
C LYS A 4 18.84 7.99 7.32
N ASN A 5 19.75 8.51 6.50
CA ASN A 5 20.90 9.33 6.95
C ASN A 5 20.55 10.82 6.86
N HIS A 6 19.97 11.39 7.91
CA HIS A 6 19.85 12.83 8.05
C HIS A 6 20.79 13.34 9.16
N HIS A 7 21.43 14.50 8.95
CA HIS A 7 22.31 15.16 9.92
C HIS A 7 21.54 15.93 11.00
N GLU A 8 20.24 16.20 10.79
CA GLU A 8 19.36 16.88 11.73
C GLU A 8 18.21 15.97 12.18
N PRO A 9 17.69 16.14 13.43
CA PRO A 9 16.54 15.38 13.90
C PRO A 9 15.29 15.74 13.09
N VAL A 10 14.62 14.73 12.51
CA VAL A 10 13.39 14.88 11.73
C VAL A 10 12.21 14.44 12.58
N ALA A 11 11.13 15.23 12.59
CA ALA A 11 9.92 14.93 13.35
C ALA A 11 9.20 13.66 12.84
N TYR A 12 8.66 12.87 13.78
CA TYR A 12 8.09 11.53 13.50
C TYR A 12 6.55 11.47 13.46
N LEU A 13 5.84 12.58 13.67
CA LEU A 13 4.36 12.58 13.80
C LEU A 13 3.60 12.79 12.48
N GLY A 14 4.24 12.51 11.33
CA GLY A 14 3.61 12.68 10.02
C GLY A 14 2.41 11.75 9.79
N GLY A 15 2.47 10.52 10.29
CA GLY A 15 1.36 9.58 10.21
C GLY A 15 0.12 10.06 10.95
N LEU A 16 0.29 10.66 12.13
CA LEU A 16 -0.82 11.26 12.89
C LEU A 16 -1.44 12.44 12.14
N ALA A 17 -0.62 13.27 11.48
CA ALA A 17 -1.12 14.39 10.67
C ALA A 17 -1.96 13.89 9.47
N ILE A 18 -1.52 12.84 8.77
CA ILE A 18 -2.29 12.21 7.68
C ILE A 18 -3.63 11.70 8.21
N TYR A 19 -3.63 10.98 9.34
CA TYR A 19 -4.84 10.42 9.95
C TYR A 19 -5.85 11.49 10.36
N ILE A 20 -5.42 12.52 11.09
CA ILE A 20 -6.31 13.60 11.54
C ILE A 20 -6.89 14.35 10.33
N SER A 21 -6.05 14.67 9.32
CA SER A 21 -6.51 15.33 8.10
C SER A 21 -7.54 14.49 7.36
N PHE A 22 -7.35 13.17 7.31
CA PHE A 22 -8.28 12.23 6.71
C PHE A 22 -9.62 12.21 7.46
N LEU A 23 -9.59 12.10 8.80
CA LEU A 23 -10.82 12.16 9.63
C LEU A 23 -11.60 13.45 9.42
N VAL A 24 -10.91 14.60 9.45
CA VAL A 24 -11.54 15.91 9.24
C VAL A 24 -12.17 16.00 7.85
N SER A 25 -11.46 15.53 6.81
CA SER A 25 -11.96 15.50 5.44
C SER A 25 -13.25 14.68 5.32
N LEU A 26 -13.31 13.49 5.94
CA LEU A 26 -14.49 12.63 5.88
C LEU A 26 -15.66 13.19 6.71
N ALA A 27 -15.40 13.77 7.89
CA ALA A 27 -16.43 14.34 8.74
C ALA A 27 -17.20 15.49 8.07
N LEU A 28 -16.58 16.18 7.11
CA LEU A 28 -17.20 17.29 6.38
C LEU A 28 -18.07 16.83 5.19
N ILE A 29 -17.91 15.60 4.71
CA ILE A 29 -18.42 15.20 3.39
C ILE A 29 -19.43 14.06 3.48
N LEU A 30 -19.32 13.13 4.43
CA LEU A 30 -20.04 11.86 4.41
C LEU A 30 -21.00 11.65 5.57
N SER A 31 -22.08 10.91 5.28
CA SER A 31 -22.89 10.23 6.28
C SER A 31 -22.23 8.90 6.67
N PHE A 32 -22.19 8.60 7.96
CA PHE A 32 -21.50 7.43 8.49
C PHE A 32 -22.40 6.19 8.45
N ASP A 33 -22.16 5.32 7.50
CA ASP A 33 -22.70 3.96 7.47
C ASP A 33 -21.82 2.96 8.24
N GLN A 34 -22.27 1.71 8.35
CA GLN A 34 -21.57 0.67 9.10
C GLN A 34 -20.19 0.34 8.50
N GLU A 35 -20.06 0.30 7.17
CA GLU A 35 -18.79 0.01 6.49
C GLU A 35 -17.78 1.13 6.76
N MET A 36 -18.21 2.38 6.67
CA MET A 36 -17.36 3.54 6.95
C MET A 36 -16.93 3.60 8.41
N LEU A 37 -17.85 3.40 9.36
CA LEU A 37 -17.50 3.33 10.77
C LEU A 37 -16.47 2.22 11.05
N GLY A 38 -16.60 1.09 10.37
CA GLY A 38 -15.63 -0.01 10.41
C GLY A 38 -14.25 0.42 9.95
N ILE A 39 -14.14 1.14 8.82
CA ILE A 39 -12.88 1.66 8.30
C ILE A 39 -12.25 2.66 9.27
N LEU A 40 -13.03 3.59 9.81
CA LEU A 40 -12.55 4.59 10.76
C LEU A 40 -12.05 3.94 12.05
N LEU A 41 -12.80 2.97 12.60
CA LEU A 41 -12.41 2.26 13.81
C LEU A 41 -11.13 1.42 13.57
N ALA A 42 -11.07 0.66 12.49
CA ALA A 42 -9.87 -0.11 12.14
C ALA A 42 -8.66 0.81 11.91
N GLY A 43 -8.85 1.94 11.21
CA GLY A 43 -7.83 2.97 11.02
C GLY A 43 -7.33 3.54 12.34
N THR A 44 -8.24 3.84 13.28
CA THR A 44 -7.90 4.32 14.62
C THR A 44 -7.05 3.30 15.39
N ILE A 45 -7.45 2.02 15.36
CA ILE A 45 -6.70 0.93 16.01
C ILE A 45 -5.28 0.85 15.45
N ILE A 46 -5.14 0.92 14.12
CA ILE A 46 -3.83 0.87 13.46
C ILE A 46 -2.97 2.10 13.78
N VAL A 47 -3.57 3.29 13.84
CA VAL A 47 -2.85 4.53 14.23
C VAL A 47 -2.35 4.45 15.66
N VAL A 48 -3.18 4.00 16.60
CA VAL A 48 -2.77 3.81 18.00
C VAL A 48 -1.65 2.77 18.11
N LEU A 49 -1.78 1.65 17.40
CA LEU A 49 -0.75 0.61 17.33
C LEU A 49 0.58 1.16 16.79
N GLY A 50 0.52 1.93 15.70
CA GLY A 50 1.69 2.55 15.08
C GLY A 50 2.34 3.60 15.96
N LEU A 51 1.55 4.41 16.67
CA LEU A 51 2.09 5.37 17.63
C LEU A 51 2.85 4.68 18.78
N ILE A 52 2.31 3.58 19.31
CA ILE A 52 3.01 2.80 20.33
C ILE A 52 4.30 2.22 19.77
N ASP A 53 4.30 1.77 18.51
CA ASP A 53 5.50 1.23 17.85
C ASP A 53 6.54 2.31 17.55
N ASP A 54 6.13 3.52 17.17
CA ASP A 54 7.03 4.66 16.91
C ASP A 54 7.72 5.18 18.19
N PHE A 55 7.06 5.10 19.36
CA PHE A 55 7.62 5.51 20.67
C PHE A 55 8.30 4.37 21.45
N GLY A 56 7.92 3.15 21.18
CA GLY A 56 8.48 1.96 21.80
C GLY A 56 8.64 0.87 20.76
N VAL A 57 9.48 -0.08 21.00
CA VAL A 57 9.66 -1.19 20.07
C VAL A 57 8.63 -2.26 20.40
N LEU A 58 7.60 -2.41 19.58
CA LEU A 58 6.69 -3.54 19.67
C LEU A 58 7.35 -4.80 19.12
N SER A 59 7.14 -5.94 19.78
CA SER A 59 7.51 -7.22 19.17
C SER A 59 6.66 -7.50 17.93
N PRO A 60 7.19 -8.19 16.89
CA PRO A 60 6.43 -8.50 15.68
C PRO A 60 5.11 -9.22 15.95
N GLY A 61 5.06 -10.06 16.99
CA GLY A 61 3.84 -10.78 17.39
C GLY A 61 2.76 -9.85 17.95
N VAL A 62 3.13 -8.87 18.78
CA VAL A 62 2.18 -7.87 19.33
C VAL A 62 1.67 -6.97 18.20
N LYS A 63 2.55 -6.55 17.28
CA LYS A 63 2.18 -5.76 16.10
C LYS A 63 1.18 -6.52 15.23
N LEU A 64 1.43 -7.79 14.95
CA LEU A 64 0.52 -8.65 14.19
C LEU A 64 -0.82 -8.86 14.90
N CYS A 65 -0.82 -9.02 16.22
CA CYS A 65 -2.04 -9.16 17.01
C CYS A 65 -2.92 -7.91 16.90
N GLY A 66 -2.35 -6.70 17.06
CA GLY A 66 -3.07 -5.44 16.91
C GLY A 66 -3.61 -5.23 15.50
N GLN A 67 -2.83 -5.54 14.47
CA GLN A 67 -3.28 -5.53 13.07
C GLN A 67 -4.44 -6.51 12.86
N SER A 68 -4.37 -7.71 13.45
CA SER A 68 -5.43 -8.73 13.36
C SER A 68 -6.75 -8.23 13.94
N ILE A 69 -6.73 -7.52 15.07
CA ILE A 69 -7.93 -6.90 15.66
C ILE A 69 -8.56 -5.90 14.69
N ALA A 70 -7.76 -5.01 14.08
CA ALA A 70 -8.25 -4.05 13.11
C ALA A 70 -8.88 -4.75 11.87
N VAL A 71 -8.25 -5.80 11.36
CA VAL A 71 -8.78 -6.60 10.25
C VAL A 71 -10.10 -7.29 10.59
N LEU A 72 -10.22 -7.84 11.81
CA LEU A 72 -11.47 -8.46 12.26
C LEU A 72 -12.61 -7.42 12.36
N VAL A 73 -12.31 -6.20 12.80
CA VAL A 73 -13.27 -5.08 12.79
C VAL A 73 -13.76 -4.80 11.37
N LEU A 74 -12.86 -4.72 10.38
CA LEU A 74 -13.22 -4.51 8.97
C LEU A 74 -14.13 -5.63 8.44
N ILE A 75 -13.75 -6.88 8.63
CA ILE A 75 -14.53 -8.04 8.18
C ILE A 75 -15.92 -8.04 8.82
N ARG A 76 -16.02 -7.74 10.13
CA ARG A 76 -17.31 -7.64 10.86
C ARG A 76 -18.17 -6.48 10.39
N SER A 77 -17.56 -5.42 9.91
CA SER A 77 -18.27 -4.26 9.34
C SER A 77 -18.72 -4.47 7.89
N GLY A 78 -18.44 -5.64 7.31
CA GLY A 78 -18.85 -5.97 5.95
C GLY A 78 -17.80 -5.75 4.88
N ILE A 79 -16.56 -5.35 5.28
CA ILE A 79 -15.45 -5.10 4.35
C ILE A 79 -14.60 -6.36 4.24
N TYR A 80 -14.83 -7.11 3.19
CA TYR A 80 -14.09 -8.31 2.82
C TYR A 80 -14.19 -8.53 1.30
N ILE A 81 -13.35 -9.39 0.74
CA ILE A 81 -13.36 -9.73 -0.69
C ILE A 81 -14.67 -10.41 -1.05
N LYS A 82 -15.53 -9.70 -1.81
CA LYS A 82 -16.86 -10.15 -2.27
C LYS A 82 -16.77 -10.54 -3.75
N LEU A 83 -16.27 -11.75 -4.04
CA LEU A 83 -16.27 -12.30 -5.40
C LEU A 83 -17.32 -13.41 -5.48
N GLY A 84 -18.27 -13.29 -6.41
CA GLY A 84 -19.44 -14.18 -6.50
C GLY A 84 -19.12 -15.67 -6.69
N PHE A 85 -17.90 -16.01 -7.13
CA PHE A 85 -17.41 -17.38 -7.30
C PHE A 85 -16.61 -17.91 -6.11
N ILE A 86 -16.41 -17.11 -5.05
CA ILE A 86 -15.65 -17.50 -3.84
C ILE A 86 -16.60 -17.57 -2.65
N PRO A 87 -16.71 -18.73 -1.97
CA PRO A 87 -17.55 -18.86 -0.78
C PRO A 87 -16.94 -18.10 0.42
N TRP A 88 -17.79 -17.68 1.36
CA TRP A 88 -17.40 -16.84 2.51
C TRP A 88 -16.28 -17.42 3.37
N TYR A 89 -16.20 -18.74 3.53
CA TYR A 89 -15.14 -19.41 4.32
C TYR A 89 -13.75 -19.34 3.66
N VAL A 90 -13.66 -19.03 2.37
CA VAL A 90 -12.42 -18.73 1.65
C VAL A 90 -12.19 -17.21 1.60
N SER A 91 -13.26 -16.45 1.41
CA SER A 91 -13.25 -14.99 1.29
C SER A 91 -12.69 -14.32 2.55
N PHE A 92 -13.06 -14.77 3.75
CA PHE A 92 -12.58 -14.18 5.00
C PHE A 92 -11.09 -14.38 5.24
N PRO A 93 -10.53 -15.61 5.18
CA PRO A 93 -9.08 -15.81 5.26
C PRO A 93 -8.30 -15.05 4.18
N LEU A 94 -8.81 -15.00 2.95
CA LEU A 94 -8.18 -14.26 1.87
C LEU A 94 -8.15 -12.74 2.17
N SER A 95 -9.26 -12.20 2.69
CA SER A 95 -9.34 -10.79 3.11
C SER A 95 -8.39 -10.48 4.26
N TYR A 96 -8.27 -11.39 5.21
CA TYR A 96 -7.32 -11.28 6.31
C TYR A 96 -5.87 -11.21 5.79
N LEU A 97 -5.49 -12.16 4.94
CA LEU A 97 -4.14 -12.20 4.36
C LEU A 97 -3.86 -10.95 3.50
N TRP A 98 -4.85 -10.51 2.73
CA TRP A 98 -4.76 -9.28 1.93
C TRP A 98 -4.49 -8.05 2.79
N LEU A 99 -5.32 -7.80 3.80
CA LEU A 99 -5.21 -6.60 4.64
C LEU A 99 -3.90 -6.60 5.44
N ILE A 100 -3.53 -7.72 6.07
CA ILE A 100 -2.25 -7.85 6.77
C ILE A 100 -1.09 -7.67 5.78
N GLY A 101 -1.17 -8.31 4.61
CA GLY A 101 -0.14 -8.22 3.58
C GLY A 101 0.09 -6.80 3.09
N ILE A 102 -0.98 -6.09 2.72
CA ILE A 102 -0.89 -4.71 2.21
C ILE A 102 -0.46 -3.73 3.32
N THR A 103 -0.98 -3.88 4.55
CA THR A 103 -0.56 -3.05 5.68
C THR A 103 0.95 -3.16 5.91
N ASN A 104 1.48 -4.38 5.92
CA ASN A 104 2.91 -4.57 6.10
C ASN A 104 3.72 -4.21 4.84
N ALA A 105 3.17 -4.35 3.63
CA ALA A 105 3.84 -3.95 2.40
C ALA A 105 4.12 -2.44 2.36
N PHE A 106 3.16 -1.60 2.78
CA PHE A 106 3.39 -0.16 2.90
C PHE A 106 4.36 0.20 4.04
N ASN A 107 4.37 -0.55 5.12
CA ASN A 107 5.35 -0.38 6.19
C ASN A 107 6.77 -0.79 5.73
N ILE A 108 6.89 -1.85 4.95
CA ILE A 108 8.16 -2.37 4.41
C ILE A 108 8.75 -1.41 3.37
N ILE A 109 7.93 -0.83 2.47
CA ILE A 109 8.41 0.07 1.40
C ILE A 109 8.81 1.47 1.91
N ASP A 110 8.50 1.85 3.16
CA ASP A 110 8.85 3.17 3.73
C ASP A 110 10.34 3.29 4.11
N VAL A 111 11.22 3.08 3.13
CA VAL A 111 12.69 3.07 3.29
C VAL A 111 13.38 4.33 2.76
N MET A 112 12.64 5.22 2.06
CA MET A 112 13.15 6.46 1.48
C MET A 112 12.15 7.60 1.61
N ASP A 113 12.69 8.83 1.69
CA ASP A 113 11.90 10.07 1.71
C ASP A 113 10.96 10.16 0.49
N GLY A 114 9.67 10.33 0.75
CA GLY A 114 8.63 10.45 -0.26
C GLY A 114 8.18 9.15 -0.93
N LEU A 115 8.89 8.04 -0.80
CA LEU A 115 8.61 6.82 -1.55
C LEU A 115 7.21 6.25 -1.21
N SER A 116 6.98 5.91 0.04
CA SER A 116 5.73 5.29 0.49
C SER A 116 4.53 6.22 0.28
N ALA A 117 4.65 7.50 0.68
CA ALA A 117 3.58 8.48 0.54
C ALA A 117 3.19 8.74 -0.93
N GLY A 118 4.16 8.86 -1.83
CA GLY A 118 3.86 9.14 -3.22
C GLY A 118 3.35 7.93 -4.00
N VAL A 119 3.86 6.73 -3.72
CA VAL A 119 3.28 5.48 -4.26
C VAL A 119 1.84 5.33 -3.77
N ALA A 120 1.58 5.58 -2.47
CA ALA A 120 0.23 5.57 -1.91
C ALA A 120 -0.71 6.60 -2.56
N PHE A 121 -0.20 7.79 -2.87
CA PHE A 121 -0.95 8.81 -3.61
C PHE A 121 -1.35 8.30 -5.01
N MET A 122 -0.44 7.68 -5.76
CA MET A 122 -0.74 7.10 -7.08
C MET A 122 -1.78 5.97 -6.98
N CYS A 123 -1.68 5.12 -5.95
CA CYS A 123 -2.68 4.09 -5.67
C CYS A 123 -4.05 4.70 -5.34
N SER A 124 -4.09 5.74 -4.49
CA SER A 124 -5.32 6.47 -4.16
C SER A 124 -5.98 7.06 -5.40
N LEU A 125 -5.19 7.64 -6.31
CA LEU A 125 -5.69 8.20 -7.57
C LEU A 125 -6.34 7.11 -8.44
N ALA A 126 -5.70 5.95 -8.58
CA ALA A 126 -6.26 4.83 -9.33
C ALA A 126 -7.57 4.32 -8.70
N ILE A 127 -7.62 4.16 -7.37
CA ILE A 127 -8.84 3.73 -6.64
C ILE A 127 -9.94 4.79 -6.76
N PHE A 128 -9.60 6.08 -6.73
CA PHE A 128 -10.55 7.17 -6.98
C PHE A 128 -11.21 7.03 -8.35
N VAL A 129 -10.42 6.81 -9.41
CA VAL A 129 -10.96 6.61 -10.76
C VAL A 129 -11.84 5.36 -10.83
N VAL A 130 -11.45 4.25 -10.20
CA VAL A 130 -12.28 3.04 -10.09
C VAL A 130 -13.62 3.36 -9.40
N GLY A 131 -13.59 4.11 -8.30
CA GLY A 131 -14.81 4.52 -7.58
C GLY A 131 -15.74 5.35 -8.45
N VAL A 132 -15.20 6.30 -9.22
CA VAL A 132 -15.99 7.13 -10.17
C VAL A 132 -16.58 6.28 -11.31
N LEU A 133 -15.78 5.39 -11.91
CA LEU A 133 -16.22 4.54 -13.02
C LEU A 133 -17.31 3.50 -12.62
N ASN A 134 -17.34 3.13 -11.34
CA ASN A 134 -18.28 2.15 -10.80
C ASN A 134 -19.42 2.79 -9.98
N ASP A 135 -19.63 4.10 -10.10
CA ASP A 135 -20.65 4.86 -9.37
C ASP A 135 -20.59 4.67 -7.83
N SER A 136 -19.41 4.30 -7.30
CA SER A 136 -19.16 4.14 -5.87
C SER A 136 -18.63 5.46 -5.28
N MET A 137 -19.56 6.40 -5.02
CA MET A 137 -19.22 7.73 -4.51
C MET A 137 -18.44 7.67 -3.19
N THR A 138 -18.80 6.76 -2.29
CA THR A 138 -18.10 6.54 -1.01
C THR A 138 -16.64 6.18 -1.23
N THR A 139 -16.35 5.19 -2.09
CA THR A 139 -14.98 4.79 -2.43
C THR A 139 -14.21 5.95 -3.07
N ALA A 140 -14.84 6.68 -3.99
CA ALA A 140 -14.22 7.82 -4.66
C ALA A 140 -13.86 8.93 -3.67
N ILE A 141 -14.78 9.32 -2.78
CA ILE A 141 -14.56 10.37 -1.78
C ILE A 141 -13.45 9.94 -0.80
N MET A 142 -13.49 8.72 -0.29
CA MET A 142 -12.46 8.23 0.65
C MET A 142 -11.07 8.18 -0.01
N ALA A 143 -10.99 7.69 -1.25
CA ALA A 143 -9.73 7.66 -1.99
C ALA A 143 -9.21 9.08 -2.30
N ALA A 144 -10.08 10.01 -2.71
CA ALA A 144 -9.71 11.40 -2.93
C ALA A 144 -9.24 12.08 -1.64
N SER A 145 -9.94 11.86 -0.51
CA SER A 145 -9.56 12.38 0.81
C SER A 145 -8.18 11.88 1.23
N LEU A 146 -7.94 10.57 1.12
CA LEU A 146 -6.64 9.98 1.43
C LEU A 146 -5.55 10.54 0.49
N GLY A 147 -5.82 10.60 -0.80
CA GLY A 147 -4.91 11.17 -1.80
C GLY A 147 -4.56 12.62 -1.50
N GLY A 148 -5.53 13.45 -1.13
CA GLY A 148 -5.33 14.85 -0.73
C GLY A 148 -4.44 14.98 0.51
N CYS A 149 -4.67 14.16 1.55
CA CYS A 149 -3.84 14.13 2.75
C CYS A 149 -2.40 13.71 2.43
N LEU A 150 -2.22 12.70 1.57
CA LEU A 150 -0.90 12.23 1.13
C LEU A 150 -0.17 13.28 0.31
N LEU A 151 -0.85 13.99 -0.58
CA LEU A 151 -0.26 15.06 -1.38
C LEU A 151 0.20 16.23 -0.49
N GLY A 152 -0.62 16.61 0.50
CA GLY A 152 -0.24 17.62 1.49
C GLY A 152 0.97 17.19 2.34
N PHE A 153 0.98 15.95 2.80
CA PHE A 153 2.11 15.38 3.55
C PHE A 153 3.38 15.30 2.69
N LEU A 154 3.27 14.91 1.44
CA LEU A 154 4.38 14.75 0.51
C LEU A 154 5.18 16.06 0.31
N ARG A 155 4.54 17.23 0.45
CA ARG A 155 5.19 18.54 0.42
C ARG A 155 6.31 18.67 1.45
N TYR A 156 6.19 17.95 2.58
CA TYR A 156 7.15 17.98 3.69
C TYR A 156 7.98 16.70 3.79
N ASN A 157 7.53 15.61 3.18
CA ASN A 157 8.21 14.31 3.21
C ASN A 157 9.06 14.03 1.97
N PHE A 158 8.91 14.81 0.87
CA PHE A 158 9.77 14.67 -0.31
C PHE A 158 11.21 15.09 0.02
N GLU A 159 12.20 14.43 -0.60
CA GLU A 159 13.63 14.62 -0.31
C GLU A 159 14.11 16.07 -0.50
N PRO A 160 14.77 16.68 0.50
CA PRO A 160 15.06 16.17 1.85
C PRO A 160 13.82 16.26 2.77
N ALA A 161 13.46 15.14 3.43
CA ALA A 161 12.28 15.09 4.28
C ALA A 161 12.46 15.96 5.55
N LYS A 162 11.41 16.73 5.87
CA LYS A 162 11.29 17.51 7.11
C LYS A 162 10.44 16.80 8.16
N ILE A 163 9.60 15.84 7.74
CA ILE A 163 8.72 15.04 8.61
C ILE A 163 8.74 13.60 8.09
N TYR A 164 8.85 12.65 9.00
CA TYR A 164 8.69 11.22 8.70
C TYR A 164 7.26 10.76 8.96
N MET A 165 6.83 9.78 8.16
CA MET A 165 5.54 9.12 8.27
C MET A 165 5.46 8.24 9.52
N GLY A 166 6.52 7.51 9.81
CA GLY A 166 6.60 6.51 10.87
C GLY A 166 5.76 5.26 10.59
N ASP A 167 5.80 4.33 11.54
CA ASP A 167 4.97 3.12 11.51
C ASP A 167 3.48 3.45 11.63
N THR A 168 3.15 4.53 12.36
CA THR A 168 1.81 5.10 12.43
C THR A 168 1.22 5.37 11.05
N GLY A 169 1.95 6.09 10.20
CA GLY A 169 1.42 6.49 8.89
C GLY A 169 1.48 5.37 7.86
N SER A 170 2.58 4.64 7.78
CA SER A 170 2.75 3.60 6.78
C SER A 170 1.75 2.46 6.95
N MET A 171 1.51 2.00 8.19
CA MET A 171 0.47 0.99 8.47
C MET A 171 -0.94 1.52 8.24
N PHE A 172 -1.23 2.78 8.64
CA PHE A 172 -2.53 3.40 8.38
C PHE A 172 -2.84 3.46 6.89
N ILE A 173 -1.90 3.95 6.07
CA ILE A 173 -2.05 4.04 4.62
C ILE A 173 -2.27 2.66 4.01
N GLY A 174 -1.48 1.66 4.42
CA GLY A 174 -1.62 0.29 3.94
C GLY A 174 -2.99 -0.30 4.26
N MET A 175 -3.48 -0.13 5.49
CA MET A 175 -4.81 -0.58 5.91
C MET A 175 -5.92 0.12 5.11
N MET A 176 -5.83 1.45 4.93
CA MET A 176 -6.81 2.21 4.17
C MET A 176 -6.84 1.81 2.70
N LEU A 177 -5.69 1.77 2.02
CA LEU A 177 -5.62 1.39 0.61
C LEU A 177 -6.03 -0.07 0.40
N GLY A 178 -5.62 -0.97 1.28
CA GLY A 178 -6.04 -2.37 1.24
C GLY A 178 -7.57 -2.52 1.38
N SER A 179 -8.20 -1.76 2.27
CA SER A 179 -9.65 -1.75 2.48
C SER A 179 -10.38 -1.17 1.29
N LEU A 180 -9.97 0.02 0.82
CA LEU A 180 -10.59 0.69 -0.33
C LEU A 180 -10.47 -0.15 -1.62
N ALA A 181 -9.35 -0.83 -1.80
CA ALA A 181 -9.14 -1.73 -2.92
C ALA A 181 -10.03 -2.98 -2.86
N MET A 182 -10.54 -3.40 -1.70
CA MET A 182 -11.51 -4.51 -1.60
C MET A 182 -12.95 -4.08 -1.90
N ILE A 183 -13.32 -2.83 -1.64
CA ILE A 183 -14.68 -2.31 -1.84
C ILE A 183 -14.95 -2.04 -3.33
N GLY A 184 -13.90 -1.82 -4.12
CA GLY A 184 -14.01 -1.56 -5.54
C GLY A 184 -14.71 -2.70 -6.29
N ASN A 185 -15.68 -2.38 -7.15
CA ASN A 185 -16.37 -3.36 -7.98
C ASN A 185 -15.64 -3.52 -9.32
N TYR A 186 -14.71 -4.47 -9.40
CA TYR A 186 -13.81 -4.60 -10.55
C TYR A 186 -14.31 -5.55 -11.64
N THR A 187 -15.19 -6.50 -11.31
CA THR A 187 -15.54 -7.64 -12.19
C THR A 187 -16.80 -7.45 -13.01
N THR A 188 -17.24 -6.21 -13.23
CA THR A 188 -18.45 -5.87 -13.97
C THR A 188 -18.43 -6.33 -15.43
N HIS A 189 -17.29 -6.25 -16.10
CA HIS A 189 -17.14 -6.60 -17.53
C HIS A 189 -16.41 -7.92 -17.77
N ASN A 190 -15.44 -8.27 -16.93
CA ASN A 190 -14.73 -9.54 -17.03
C ASN A 190 -14.20 -10.01 -15.67
N LEU A 191 -14.10 -11.33 -15.47
CA LEU A 191 -13.65 -11.93 -14.22
C LEU A 191 -12.14 -11.69 -13.95
N MET A 192 -11.33 -11.50 -14.99
CA MET A 192 -9.88 -11.25 -14.84
C MET A 192 -9.60 -9.92 -14.17
N SER A 193 -10.55 -9.00 -14.16
CA SER A 193 -10.44 -7.71 -13.48
C SER A 193 -10.36 -7.85 -11.95
N CYS A 194 -10.62 -9.02 -11.37
CA CYS A 194 -10.35 -9.27 -9.95
C CYS A 194 -8.87 -9.08 -9.58
N ILE A 195 -7.95 -9.06 -10.55
CA ILE A 195 -6.53 -8.76 -10.35
C ILE A 195 -6.23 -7.25 -10.25
N ALA A 196 -7.18 -6.36 -10.61
CA ALA A 196 -6.95 -4.92 -10.64
C ALA A 196 -6.44 -4.35 -9.30
N PRO A 197 -6.97 -4.73 -8.11
CA PRO A 197 -6.41 -4.32 -6.82
C PRO A 197 -4.93 -4.68 -6.64
N VAL A 198 -4.53 -5.86 -7.12
CA VAL A 198 -3.14 -6.33 -7.06
C VAL A 198 -2.23 -5.46 -7.94
N LEU A 199 -2.72 -5.02 -9.11
CA LEU A 199 -1.98 -4.13 -9.99
C LEU A 199 -1.88 -2.72 -9.43
N ILE A 200 -2.98 -2.16 -8.92
CA ILE A 200 -3.00 -0.83 -8.29
C ILE A 200 -1.97 -0.76 -7.14
N LEU A 201 -1.92 -1.79 -6.31
CA LEU A 201 -0.99 -1.90 -5.18
C LEU A 201 0.31 -2.67 -5.56
N GLY A 202 0.60 -2.76 -6.85
CA GLY A 202 1.65 -3.63 -7.39
C GLY A 202 3.06 -3.28 -6.94
N VAL A 203 3.38 -1.99 -6.75
CA VAL A 203 4.72 -1.56 -6.31
C VAL A 203 5.05 -2.06 -4.89
N PRO A 204 4.24 -1.80 -3.84
CA PRO A 204 4.49 -2.35 -2.50
C PRO A 204 4.42 -3.88 -2.45
N ILE A 205 3.50 -4.51 -3.21
CA ILE A 205 3.42 -5.96 -3.31
C ILE A 205 4.71 -6.54 -3.92
N PHE A 206 5.17 -5.98 -5.03
CA PHE A 206 6.40 -6.41 -5.68
C PHE A 206 7.61 -6.29 -4.75
N ASP A 207 7.78 -5.14 -4.07
CA ASP A 207 8.91 -4.94 -3.16
C ASP A 207 8.91 -5.97 -2.02
N THR A 208 7.74 -6.21 -1.43
CA THR A 208 7.59 -7.19 -0.34
C THR A 208 8.00 -8.59 -0.78
N PHE A 209 7.45 -9.09 -1.91
CA PHE A 209 7.81 -10.41 -2.41
C PHE A 209 9.27 -10.48 -2.86
N PHE A 210 9.78 -9.41 -3.46
CA PHE A 210 11.18 -9.34 -3.88
C PHE A 210 12.14 -9.42 -2.68
N VAL A 211 11.89 -8.64 -1.62
CA VAL A 211 12.68 -8.67 -0.40
C VAL A 211 12.61 -10.05 0.28
N MET A 212 11.42 -10.64 0.40
CA MET A 212 11.25 -11.99 0.95
C MET A 212 12.02 -13.04 0.14
N TYR A 213 11.97 -12.97 -1.19
CA TYR A 213 12.70 -13.86 -2.08
C TYR A 213 14.23 -13.73 -1.91
N ILE A 214 14.76 -12.51 -1.84
CA ILE A 214 16.20 -12.29 -1.63
C ILE A 214 16.65 -12.81 -0.27
N ARG A 215 15.87 -12.57 0.80
CA ARG A 215 16.15 -13.09 2.14
C ARG A 215 16.17 -14.62 2.17
N TYR A 216 15.17 -15.24 1.54
CA TYR A 216 15.13 -16.70 1.40
C TYR A 216 16.39 -17.26 0.74
N LEU A 217 16.84 -16.66 -0.37
CA LEU A 217 18.06 -17.09 -1.07
C LEU A 217 19.34 -16.92 -0.25
N ARG A 218 19.33 -15.99 0.72
CA ARG A 218 20.47 -15.74 1.62
C ARG A 218 20.40 -16.54 2.92
N GLY A 219 19.39 -17.38 3.10
CA GLY A 219 19.18 -18.12 4.35
C GLY A 219 18.84 -17.23 5.55
N MET A 220 18.34 -15.99 5.29
CA MET A 220 17.95 -15.03 6.33
C MET A 220 16.48 -15.21 6.73
N SER A 221 16.14 -14.82 7.95
CA SER A 221 14.73 -14.77 8.36
C SER A 221 13.94 -13.80 7.48
N ILE A 222 12.80 -14.25 6.97
CA ILE A 222 11.90 -13.47 6.10
C ILE A 222 11.38 -12.21 6.83
N ILE A 223 11.28 -12.25 8.16
CA ILE A 223 10.71 -11.19 9.01
C ILE A 223 11.76 -10.13 9.39
N SER A 224 13.06 -10.43 9.27
CA SER A 224 14.14 -9.51 9.66
C SER A 224 14.24 -8.32 8.69
N GLY A 225 14.56 -7.11 9.19
CA GLY A 225 14.87 -5.96 8.33
C GLY A 225 16.11 -6.23 7.47
N SER A 226 16.11 -5.80 6.22
CA SER A 226 17.28 -5.88 5.32
C SER A 226 17.30 -4.71 4.34
N PRO A 227 18.49 -4.34 3.79
CA PRO A 227 18.60 -3.27 2.80
C PRO A 227 18.24 -3.71 1.36
N ASP A 228 17.54 -4.83 1.20
CA ASP A 228 17.34 -5.49 -0.08
C ASP A 228 16.18 -4.96 -0.93
N HIS A 229 15.58 -3.83 -0.55
CA HIS A 229 14.45 -3.20 -1.24
C HIS A 229 14.81 -2.80 -2.67
N PHE A 230 13.84 -2.92 -3.60
CA PHE A 230 14.04 -2.55 -5.00
C PHE A 230 14.55 -1.10 -5.14
N ALA A 231 13.99 -0.18 -4.35
CA ALA A 231 14.36 1.22 -4.38
C ALA A 231 15.80 1.46 -3.92
N LEU A 232 16.27 0.75 -2.88
CA LEU A 232 17.67 0.82 -2.43
C LEU A 232 18.62 0.23 -3.46
N ARG A 233 18.21 -0.81 -4.20
CA ARG A 233 18.99 -1.38 -5.31
C ARG A 233 19.08 -0.42 -6.49
N LEU A 234 18.00 0.27 -6.86
CA LEU A 234 18.02 1.30 -7.89
C LEU A 234 18.98 2.45 -7.53
N ARG A 235 18.98 2.87 -6.25
CA ARG A 235 19.97 3.84 -5.74
C ARG A 235 21.40 3.34 -5.87
N LYS A 236 21.64 2.09 -5.53
CA LYS A 236 22.96 1.45 -5.70
C LYS A 236 23.37 1.39 -7.18
N TRP A 237 22.42 1.25 -8.09
CA TRP A 237 22.63 1.24 -9.55
C TRP A 237 22.78 2.66 -10.15
N ARG A 238 23.13 3.68 -9.32
CA ARG A 238 23.45 5.05 -9.70
C ARG A 238 22.25 6.00 -9.91
N LEU A 239 21.05 5.66 -9.56
CA LEU A 239 19.94 6.60 -9.50
C LEU A 239 20.05 7.43 -8.20
N THR A 240 19.72 8.73 -8.27
CA THR A 240 19.51 9.54 -7.06
C THR A 240 18.25 9.11 -6.34
N THR A 241 18.08 9.49 -5.05
CA THR A 241 16.85 9.24 -4.30
C THR A 241 15.65 9.81 -5.05
N LYS A 242 15.72 11.08 -5.52
CA LYS A 242 14.65 11.71 -6.30
C LYS A 242 14.27 10.94 -7.56
N GLN A 243 15.27 10.50 -8.33
CA GLN A 243 15.03 9.71 -9.55
C GLN A 243 14.37 8.38 -9.24
N THR A 244 14.83 7.68 -8.18
CA THR A 244 14.25 6.40 -7.75
C THR A 244 12.79 6.57 -7.34
N VAL A 245 12.49 7.60 -6.55
CA VAL A 245 11.14 7.88 -6.05
C VAL A 245 10.20 8.27 -7.19
N VAL A 246 10.62 9.18 -8.08
CA VAL A 246 9.81 9.58 -9.26
C VAL A 246 9.59 8.41 -10.22
N ALA A 247 10.60 7.55 -10.43
CA ALA A 247 10.44 6.34 -11.23
C ALA A 247 9.41 5.38 -10.60
N SER A 248 9.42 5.24 -9.27
CA SER A 248 8.44 4.43 -8.54
C SER A 248 7.01 4.97 -8.68
N TYR A 249 6.84 6.30 -8.68
CA TYR A 249 5.54 6.94 -8.97
C TYR A 249 5.07 6.63 -10.39
N GLY A 250 5.97 6.75 -11.38
CA GLY A 250 5.68 6.41 -12.77
C GLY A 250 5.26 4.95 -12.94
N ILE A 251 5.95 4.01 -12.30
CA ILE A 251 5.59 2.59 -12.31
C ILE A 251 4.23 2.38 -11.66
N SER A 252 3.96 2.99 -10.50
CA SER A 252 2.67 2.88 -9.81
C SER A 252 1.53 3.45 -10.66
N LEU A 253 1.74 4.58 -11.33
CA LEU A 253 0.76 5.17 -12.26
C LEU A 253 0.50 4.24 -13.45
N LEU A 254 1.53 3.68 -14.07
CA LEU A 254 1.39 2.74 -15.19
C LEU A 254 0.63 1.48 -14.79
N LEU A 255 0.91 0.92 -13.62
CA LEU A 255 0.18 -0.23 -13.08
C LEU A 255 -1.29 0.13 -12.76
N GLY A 256 -1.55 1.33 -12.23
CA GLY A 256 -2.90 1.84 -12.03
C GLY A 256 -3.66 1.99 -13.35
N CYS A 257 -3.03 2.57 -14.39
CA CYS A 257 -3.60 2.65 -15.74
C CYS A 257 -3.85 1.26 -16.33
N ALA A 258 -2.92 0.31 -16.16
CA ALA A 258 -3.10 -1.07 -16.61
C ALA A 258 -4.27 -1.75 -15.89
N ALA A 259 -4.46 -1.50 -14.60
CA ALA A 259 -5.61 -2.00 -13.83
C ALA A 259 -6.93 -1.48 -14.38
N LEU A 260 -7.03 -0.17 -14.64
CA LEU A 260 -8.20 0.45 -15.25
C LEU A 260 -8.47 -0.10 -16.66
N PHE A 261 -7.42 -0.31 -17.43
CA PHE A 261 -7.53 -0.84 -18.79
C PHE A 261 -8.01 -2.29 -18.79
N ILE A 262 -7.48 -3.15 -17.90
CA ILE A 262 -7.94 -4.55 -17.75
C ILE A 262 -9.44 -4.62 -17.45
N MET A 263 -10.00 -3.68 -16.71
CA MET A 263 -11.44 -3.64 -16.41
C MET A 263 -12.33 -3.49 -17.66
N GLN A 264 -11.79 -2.95 -18.76
CA GLN A 264 -12.50 -2.69 -20.00
C GLN A 264 -12.20 -3.73 -21.11
N LEU A 265 -11.19 -4.57 -20.93
CA LEU A 265 -10.76 -5.54 -21.95
C LEU A 265 -11.66 -6.77 -22.03
N ALA A 266 -11.72 -7.39 -23.21
CA ALA A 266 -12.24 -8.74 -23.34
C ALA A 266 -11.35 -9.75 -22.59
N HIS A 267 -11.94 -10.86 -22.15
CA HIS A 267 -11.30 -11.84 -21.27
C HIS A 267 -9.89 -12.28 -21.76
N LEU A 268 -9.75 -12.66 -23.04
CA LEU A 268 -8.49 -13.09 -23.61
C LEU A 268 -7.43 -11.97 -23.60
N GLN A 269 -7.82 -10.75 -23.93
CA GLN A 269 -6.91 -9.59 -23.93
C GLN A 269 -6.42 -9.27 -22.53
N ALA A 270 -7.31 -9.36 -21.52
CA ALA A 270 -6.95 -9.19 -20.12
C ALA A 270 -5.93 -10.24 -19.67
N VAL A 271 -6.13 -11.51 -20.03
CA VAL A 271 -5.17 -12.59 -19.71
C VAL A 271 -3.80 -12.33 -20.35
N VAL A 272 -3.77 -11.94 -21.62
CA VAL A 272 -2.50 -11.61 -22.31
C VAL A 272 -1.78 -10.47 -21.60
N LEU A 273 -2.48 -9.39 -21.27
CA LEU A 273 -1.89 -8.25 -20.57
C LEU A 273 -1.34 -8.65 -19.19
N ILE A 274 -2.07 -9.45 -18.42
CA ILE A 274 -1.62 -9.96 -17.11
C ILE A 274 -0.32 -10.77 -17.28
N ILE A 275 -0.24 -11.68 -18.28
CA ILE A 275 0.97 -12.47 -18.54
C ILE A 275 2.16 -11.56 -18.87
N VAL A 276 1.95 -10.53 -19.70
CA VAL A 276 2.99 -9.55 -20.03
C VAL A 276 3.47 -8.81 -18.77
N LEU A 277 2.57 -8.32 -17.93
CA LEU A 277 2.94 -7.61 -16.70
C LEU A 277 3.69 -8.51 -15.71
N ILE A 278 3.26 -9.76 -15.54
CA ILE A 278 3.98 -10.74 -14.71
C ILE A 278 5.38 -10.99 -15.26
N THR A 279 5.51 -11.17 -16.58
CA THR A 279 6.81 -11.38 -17.22
C THR A 279 7.75 -10.19 -17.00
N ILE A 280 7.25 -8.96 -17.15
CA ILE A 280 8.02 -7.74 -16.86
C ILE A 280 8.44 -7.69 -15.39
N ALA A 281 7.56 -8.02 -14.46
CA ALA A 281 7.87 -8.02 -13.03
C ALA A 281 8.97 -9.05 -12.70
N LEU A 282 8.89 -10.26 -13.25
CA LEU A 282 9.89 -11.31 -13.06
C LEU A 282 11.25 -10.93 -13.64
N LEU A 283 11.27 -10.36 -14.86
CA LEU A 283 12.49 -9.85 -15.49
C LEU A 283 13.11 -8.71 -14.68
N THR A 284 12.30 -7.78 -14.19
CA THR A 284 12.76 -6.69 -13.32
C THR A 284 13.36 -7.24 -12.03
N GLY A 285 12.69 -8.18 -11.37
CA GLY A 285 13.22 -8.84 -10.17
C GLY A 285 14.54 -9.58 -10.45
N TYR A 286 14.65 -10.27 -11.58
CA TYR A 286 15.89 -10.94 -11.99
C TYR A 286 17.04 -9.94 -12.22
N LEU A 287 16.79 -8.81 -12.86
CA LEU A 287 17.80 -7.77 -13.10
C LEU A 287 18.22 -7.10 -11.77
N LEU A 288 17.26 -6.75 -10.92
CA LEU A 288 17.54 -6.15 -9.63
C LEU A 288 18.33 -7.07 -8.71
N LYS A 289 18.08 -8.39 -8.75
CA LYS A 289 18.85 -9.38 -7.98
C LYS A 289 20.35 -9.35 -8.31
N LYS A 290 20.75 -9.02 -9.55
CA LYS A 290 22.15 -8.95 -9.96
C LYS A 290 22.92 -7.77 -9.35
N ILE A 291 22.22 -6.78 -8.79
CA ILE A 291 22.86 -5.63 -8.15
C ILE A 291 23.37 -6.10 -6.78
N ASP A 292 24.69 -6.03 -6.60
CA ASP A 292 25.33 -6.40 -5.34
C ASP A 292 25.07 -5.33 -4.26
N MET A 293 24.59 -5.77 -3.09
CA MET A 293 24.30 -4.91 -1.94
C MET A 293 25.34 -5.04 -0.81
N THR A 294 26.39 -5.84 -1.01
CA THR A 294 27.38 -6.15 0.04
C THR A 294 28.48 -5.08 0.24
N LEU A 295 28.44 -3.98 -0.55
CA LEU A 295 29.44 -2.88 -0.43
C LEU A 295 28.84 -1.65 0.22
#